data_3ce677c9d8126677e5bda44e2a37ed04
#
_entry.id   3ce677c9d8126677e5bda44e2a37ed04
#
_cell.length_a   1.000
_cell.length_b   1.000
_cell.length_c   1.000
_cell.angle_alpha   90.00
_cell.angle_beta   90.00
_cell.angle_gamma   90.00
#
_symmetry.space_group_name_H-M   'P 1'
#
loop_
_entity.id
_entity.type
_entity.pdbx_description
1 polymer ?
#
loop_
_entity_poly.entity_id
_entity_poly.type
_entity_poly.pdbx_seq_one_letter_code
_entity_poly.pdbx_strand_id
1 'polypeptide(L)'
;MRKEQEGDFNMQHTTPITIEHIVVESNQPYEKVVGALEARLGPVQDWAAIGQQAAAAHASWEQFTQEVEAHIGTSGLALWYKFEHSFLFSLVGKTSRAIQYSIGNPLLAIQMTKHQPEAALYAPLHLVVYEDEEGKTFAAYDSFISLLAQYQREEITQVARVVEQKLEALVGEVTAEGRADRLTHTSGGRDASE
;
A
#
# COMPACT_ATOMS: atom_id res chain seq x y z
N MET A 1 -21.11 56.52 -3.00
CA MET A 1 -20.39 55.50 -3.79
C MET A 1 -20.16 54.27 -2.89
N ARG A 2 -21.01 53.27 -3.02
CA ARG A 2 -20.76 51.94 -2.37
C ARG A 2 -19.77 51.20 -3.26
N LYS A 3 -18.62 50.83 -2.71
CA LYS A 3 -17.73 49.83 -3.29
C LYS A 3 -18.44 48.47 -3.15
N GLU A 4 -18.85 47.92 -4.28
CA GLU A 4 -19.21 46.52 -4.39
C GLU A 4 -17.95 45.72 -4.09
N GLN A 5 -17.99 44.90 -3.04
CA GLN A 5 -17.01 43.86 -2.80
C GLN A 5 -17.31 42.80 -3.86
N GLU A 6 -16.44 42.68 -4.85
CA GLU A 6 -16.35 41.48 -5.69
C GLU A 6 -16.04 40.31 -4.75
N GLY A 7 -17.04 39.48 -4.53
CA GLY A 7 -16.87 38.22 -3.83
C GLY A 7 -15.97 37.32 -4.66
N ASP A 8 -14.84 36.94 -4.08
CA ASP A 8 -13.93 35.93 -4.62
C ASP A 8 -14.73 34.62 -4.73
N PHE A 9 -15.27 34.33 -5.92
CA PHE A 9 -15.95 33.08 -6.22
C PHE A 9 -14.89 31.98 -6.32
N ASN A 10 -14.68 31.25 -5.22
CA ASN A 10 -13.90 30.02 -5.21
C ASN A 10 -14.61 29.00 -6.14
N MET A 11 -14.10 28.83 -7.37
CA MET A 11 -14.67 27.88 -8.33
C MET A 11 -14.29 26.45 -7.92
N GLN A 12 -15.22 25.76 -7.28
CA GLN A 12 -15.07 24.33 -7.00
C GLN A 12 -15.42 23.54 -8.26
N HIS A 13 -14.53 22.62 -8.65
CA HIS A 13 -14.79 21.63 -9.69
C HIS A 13 -14.86 20.23 -9.06
N THR A 14 -15.93 19.48 -9.39
CA THR A 14 -16.15 18.12 -8.88
C THR A 14 -16.26 17.14 -10.02
N THR A 15 -15.43 16.09 -9.97
CA THR A 15 -15.44 14.98 -10.94
C THR A 15 -15.77 13.68 -10.22
N PRO A 16 -16.87 12.99 -10.57
CA PRO A 16 -17.15 11.65 -10.05
C PRO A 16 -16.17 10.65 -10.65
N ILE A 17 -15.67 9.72 -9.82
CA ILE A 17 -14.80 8.62 -10.26
C ILE A 17 -15.39 7.29 -9.82
N THR A 18 -15.12 6.21 -10.58
CA THR A 18 -15.48 4.84 -10.20
C THR A 18 -14.22 4.13 -9.70
N ILE A 19 -14.30 3.51 -8.53
CA ILE A 19 -13.20 2.82 -7.87
C ILE A 19 -13.55 1.34 -7.75
N GLU A 20 -12.61 0.48 -8.07
CA GLU A 20 -12.69 -0.95 -7.81
C GLU A 20 -12.12 -1.23 -6.42
N HIS A 21 -12.98 -1.68 -5.49
CA HIS A 21 -12.58 -2.09 -4.15
C HIS A 21 -12.28 -3.58 -4.14
N ILE A 22 -11.07 -3.96 -3.71
CA ILE A 22 -10.56 -5.33 -3.74
C ILE A 22 -10.44 -5.85 -2.31
N VAL A 23 -11.02 -7.02 -2.05
CA VAL A 23 -10.94 -7.71 -0.78
C VAL A 23 -10.45 -9.14 -1.03
N VAL A 24 -9.34 -9.51 -0.40
CA VAL A 24 -8.74 -10.85 -0.51
C VAL A 24 -8.85 -11.56 0.82
N GLU A 25 -9.58 -12.69 0.86
CA GLU A 25 -9.63 -13.57 2.03
C GLU A 25 -8.32 -14.34 2.14
N SER A 26 -7.74 -14.37 3.34
CA SER A 26 -6.49 -15.07 3.61
C SER A 26 -6.72 -16.49 4.12
N ASN A 27 -5.89 -17.42 3.66
CA ASN A 27 -5.77 -18.76 4.24
C ASN A 27 -4.87 -18.81 5.49
N GLN A 28 -4.27 -17.66 5.85
CA GLN A 28 -3.34 -17.53 6.97
C GLN A 28 -3.97 -16.72 8.10
N PRO A 29 -3.60 -17.01 9.35
CA PRO A 29 -4.04 -16.20 10.48
C PRO A 29 -3.42 -14.79 10.41
N TYR A 30 -4.10 -13.85 11.04
CA TYR A 30 -3.79 -12.42 11.04
C TYR A 30 -2.30 -12.10 11.29
N GLU A 31 -1.71 -12.68 12.34
CA GLU A 31 -0.31 -12.42 12.71
C GLU A 31 0.67 -12.87 11.63
N LYS A 32 0.33 -13.95 10.91
CA LYS A 32 1.16 -14.43 9.80
C LYS A 32 1.11 -13.49 8.62
N VAL A 33 -0.10 -13.01 8.27
CA VAL A 33 -0.28 -12.04 7.17
C VAL A 33 0.45 -10.73 7.50
N VAL A 34 0.25 -10.19 8.70
CA VAL A 34 0.90 -8.97 9.18
C VAL A 34 2.43 -9.13 9.16
N GLY A 35 2.96 -10.18 9.76
CA GLY A 35 4.41 -10.42 9.81
C GLY A 35 5.03 -10.60 8.42
N ALA A 36 4.36 -11.35 7.52
CA ALA A 36 4.81 -11.56 6.16
C ALA A 36 4.78 -10.27 5.32
N LEU A 37 3.74 -9.46 5.50
CA LEU A 37 3.58 -8.16 4.84
C LEU A 37 4.69 -7.19 5.27
N GLU A 38 4.90 -7.02 6.58
CA GLU A 38 5.92 -6.11 7.13
C GLU A 38 7.33 -6.53 6.72
N ALA A 39 7.62 -7.83 6.69
CA ALA A 39 8.91 -8.33 6.23
C ALA A 39 9.21 -8.00 4.76
N ARG A 40 8.19 -7.90 3.91
CA ARG A 40 8.33 -7.58 2.47
C ARG A 40 8.33 -6.10 2.16
N LEU A 41 7.77 -5.28 3.04
CA LEU A 41 7.75 -3.82 2.91
C LEU A 41 9.01 -3.17 3.48
N GLY A 42 9.70 -3.84 4.41
CA GLY A 42 10.82 -3.28 5.15
C GLY A 42 10.38 -2.31 6.27
N PRO A 43 11.33 -1.71 6.98
CA PRO A 43 11.06 -0.81 8.08
C PRO A 43 10.43 0.50 7.61
N VAL A 44 9.68 1.16 8.51
CA VAL A 44 9.18 2.52 8.29
C VAL A 44 10.35 3.48 8.11
N GLN A 45 10.28 4.32 7.09
CA GLN A 45 11.28 5.34 6.78
C GLN A 45 10.67 6.74 6.83
N ASP A 46 11.48 7.72 7.20
CA ASP A 46 11.14 9.13 7.03
C ASP A 46 11.49 9.60 5.61
N TRP A 47 10.60 9.28 4.66
CA TRP A 47 10.76 9.62 3.25
C TRP A 47 10.83 11.14 3.00
N ALA A 48 10.20 11.94 3.86
CA ALA A 48 10.30 13.39 3.77
C ALA A 48 11.72 13.87 4.11
N ALA A 49 12.31 13.34 5.19
CA ALA A 49 13.69 13.66 5.56
C ALA A 49 14.69 13.20 4.49
N ILE A 50 14.53 11.98 3.96
CA ILE A 50 15.38 11.45 2.88
C ILE A 50 15.33 12.38 1.65
N GLY A 51 14.13 12.76 1.22
CA GLY A 51 13.95 13.67 0.08
C GLY A 51 14.54 15.06 0.31
N GLN A 52 14.33 15.64 1.51
CA GLN A 52 14.87 16.94 1.88
C GLN A 52 16.41 16.94 1.94
N GLN A 53 17.01 15.87 2.50
CA GLN A 53 18.47 15.72 2.56
C GLN A 53 19.07 15.59 1.15
N ALA A 54 18.46 14.79 0.27
CA ALA A 54 18.90 14.67 -1.11
C ALA A 54 18.84 16.01 -1.85
N ALA A 55 17.75 16.76 -1.68
CA ALA A 55 17.60 18.08 -2.28
C ALA A 55 18.63 19.10 -1.75
N ALA A 56 18.86 19.12 -0.43
CA ALA A 56 19.85 20.00 0.20
C ALA A 56 21.29 19.67 -0.22
N ALA A 57 21.59 18.38 -0.43
CA ALA A 57 22.88 17.92 -0.90
C ALA A 57 23.08 18.08 -2.43
N HIS A 58 22.08 18.60 -3.16
CA HIS A 58 22.06 18.63 -4.63
C HIS A 58 22.36 17.27 -5.25
N ALA A 59 21.83 16.18 -4.63
CA ALA A 59 22.03 14.84 -5.10
C ALA A 59 21.53 14.65 -6.54
N SER A 60 22.27 13.89 -7.34
CA SER A 60 21.78 13.49 -8.66
C SER A 60 20.59 12.54 -8.52
N TRP A 61 19.81 12.40 -9.60
CA TRP A 61 18.72 11.42 -9.64
C TRP A 61 19.22 9.99 -9.38
N GLU A 62 20.38 9.65 -9.90
CA GLU A 62 21.00 8.34 -9.68
C GLU A 62 21.34 8.09 -8.20
N GLN A 63 21.93 9.08 -7.51
CA GLN A 63 22.20 8.99 -6.08
C GLN A 63 20.92 8.85 -5.26
N PHE A 64 19.89 9.62 -5.58
CA PHE A 64 18.60 9.49 -4.91
C PHE A 64 17.95 8.14 -5.18
N THR A 65 18.05 7.59 -6.40
CA THR A 65 17.53 6.27 -6.75
C THR A 65 18.22 5.19 -5.90
N GLN A 66 19.54 5.20 -5.79
CA GLN A 66 20.30 4.25 -4.97
C GLN A 66 19.89 4.33 -3.49
N GLU A 67 19.72 5.52 -2.95
CA GLU A 67 19.26 5.72 -1.58
C GLU A 67 17.85 5.14 -1.35
N VAL A 68 16.92 5.39 -2.26
CA VAL A 68 15.57 4.85 -2.18
C VAL A 68 15.58 3.32 -2.29
N GLU A 69 16.33 2.76 -3.25
CA GLU A 69 16.42 1.31 -3.47
C GLU A 69 17.01 0.57 -2.26
N ALA A 70 17.90 1.19 -1.51
CA ALA A 70 18.45 0.63 -0.27
C ALA A 70 17.40 0.48 0.85
N HIS A 71 16.27 1.20 0.76
CA HIS A 71 15.24 1.24 1.79
C HIS A 71 13.89 0.63 1.35
N ILE A 72 13.76 0.25 0.07
CA ILE A 72 12.56 -0.43 -0.44
C ILE A 72 12.60 -1.91 -0.05
N GLY A 73 11.47 -2.44 0.38
CA GLY A 73 11.31 -3.86 0.68
C GLY A 73 11.40 -4.76 -0.55
N THR A 74 11.45 -6.08 -0.33
CA THR A 74 11.56 -7.09 -1.41
C THR A 74 10.35 -7.09 -2.36
N SER A 75 9.20 -6.55 -1.92
CA SER A 75 8.02 -6.32 -2.77
C SER A 75 8.24 -5.22 -3.82
N GLY A 76 9.29 -4.42 -3.70
CA GLY A 76 9.49 -3.19 -4.47
C GLY A 76 8.57 -2.04 -4.04
N LEU A 77 7.95 -2.17 -2.87
CA LEU A 77 7.19 -1.15 -2.15
C LEU A 77 7.84 -0.91 -0.79
N ALA A 78 7.65 0.28 -0.24
CA ALA A 78 8.15 0.71 1.06
C ALA A 78 6.99 1.01 2.01
N LEU A 79 7.22 0.79 3.30
CA LEU A 79 6.31 1.19 4.36
C LEU A 79 6.56 2.64 4.75
N TRP A 80 5.51 3.49 4.64
CA TRP A 80 5.54 4.90 5.03
C TRP A 80 5.00 5.09 6.42
N TYR A 81 3.86 4.44 6.71
CA TYR A 81 3.17 4.56 7.96
C TYR A 81 2.29 3.33 8.20
N LYS A 82 2.09 2.97 9.46
CA LYS A 82 1.06 2.01 9.87
C LYS A 82 0.27 2.54 11.06
N PHE A 83 -1.02 2.24 11.07
CA PHE A 83 -1.92 2.60 12.15
C PHE A 83 -2.72 1.38 12.62
N GLU A 84 -2.56 1.05 13.89
CA GLU A 84 -3.25 -0.07 14.54
C GLU A 84 -4.62 0.40 15.02
N HIS A 85 -5.69 -0.01 14.34
CA HIS A 85 -7.06 0.33 14.72
C HIS A 85 -7.59 -0.51 15.89
N SER A 86 -6.98 -1.67 16.17
CA SER A 86 -7.43 -2.62 17.18
C SER A 86 -7.52 -1.99 18.56
N PHE A 87 -6.63 -1.07 18.92
CA PHE A 87 -6.69 -0.37 20.20
C PHE A 87 -7.93 0.54 20.33
N LEU A 88 -8.38 1.15 19.21
CA LEU A 88 -9.62 1.94 19.20
C LEU A 88 -10.85 1.04 19.32
N PHE A 89 -10.82 -0.13 18.71
CA PHE A 89 -11.90 -1.11 18.79
C PHE A 89 -12.11 -1.58 20.25
N SER A 90 -11.02 -1.77 21.00
CA SER A 90 -11.10 -2.17 22.41
C SER A 90 -11.82 -1.13 23.28
N LEU A 91 -11.73 0.16 22.95
CA LEU A 91 -12.43 1.24 23.68
C LEU A 91 -13.95 1.18 23.52
N VAL A 92 -14.44 0.52 22.46
CA VAL A 92 -15.87 0.31 22.19
C VAL A 92 -16.30 -1.15 22.40
N GLY A 93 -15.46 -1.93 23.10
CA GLY A 93 -15.76 -3.32 23.47
C GLY A 93 -15.68 -4.33 22.32
N LYS A 94 -15.01 -3.99 21.21
CA LYS A 94 -14.76 -4.93 20.11
C LYS A 94 -13.38 -5.57 20.25
N THR A 95 -13.28 -6.84 19.87
CA THR A 95 -12.05 -7.63 19.89
C THR A 95 -11.44 -7.83 18.50
N SER A 96 -12.11 -7.36 17.44
CA SER A 96 -11.62 -7.44 16.06
C SER A 96 -10.30 -6.69 15.90
N ARG A 97 -9.47 -7.14 14.98
CA ARG A 97 -8.16 -6.53 14.69
C ARG A 97 -8.16 -5.89 13.31
N ALA A 98 -7.48 -4.76 13.20
CA ALA A 98 -7.23 -4.12 11.91
C ALA A 98 -6.01 -3.22 11.98
N ILE A 99 -5.15 -3.32 10.97
CA ILE A 99 -4.02 -2.41 10.75
C ILE A 99 -4.16 -1.78 9.36
N GLN A 100 -4.07 -0.46 9.31
CA GLN A 100 -3.93 0.29 8.06
C GLN A 100 -2.44 0.52 7.77
N TYR A 101 -2.06 0.27 6.53
CA TYR A 101 -0.72 0.53 6.00
C TYR A 101 -0.79 1.60 4.93
N SER A 102 0.12 2.57 4.99
CA SER A 102 0.43 3.48 3.88
C SER A 102 1.72 2.97 3.23
N ILE A 103 1.63 2.51 1.99
CA ILE A 103 2.72 1.86 1.26
C ILE A 103 2.92 2.49 -0.11
N GLY A 104 4.14 2.44 -0.63
CA GLY A 104 4.40 3.01 -1.94
C GLY A 104 5.87 2.94 -2.34
N ASN A 105 6.18 3.56 -3.47
CA ASN A 105 7.54 3.68 -3.98
C ASN A 105 7.78 5.11 -4.47
N PRO A 106 8.68 5.89 -3.84
CA PRO A 106 8.95 7.28 -4.21
C PRO A 106 9.38 7.45 -5.68
N LEU A 107 10.13 6.46 -6.22
CA LEU A 107 10.59 6.49 -7.61
C LEU A 107 9.45 6.29 -8.61
N LEU A 108 8.42 5.54 -8.24
CA LEU A 108 7.21 5.40 -9.05
C LEU A 108 6.29 6.62 -8.87
N ALA A 109 6.17 7.14 -7.65
CA ALA A 109 5.34 8.29 -7.36
C ALA A 109 5.74 9.52 -8.20
N ILE A 110 7.03 9.84 -8.29
CA ILE A 110 7.52 10.99 -9.08
C ILE A 110 7.23 10.84 -10.58
N GLN A 111 7.18 9.61 -11.11
CA GLN A 111 6.85 9.39 -12.52
C GLN A 111 5.41 9.78 -12.86
N MET A 112 4.48 9.77 -11.89
CA MET A 112 3.11 10.25 -12.04
C MET A 112 3.02 11.75 -11.73
N THR A 113 3.53 12.13 -10.55
CA THR A 113 3.30 13.47 -9.98
C THR A 113 4.00 14.58 -10.76
N LYS A 114 5.09 14.29 -11.46
CA LYS A 114 5.72 15.26 -12.38
C LYS A 114 4.83 15.63 -13.58
N HIS A 115 3.90 14.76 -13.97
CA HIS A 115 2.95 14.99 -15.07
C HIS A 115 1.61 15.53 -14.58
N GLN A 116 1.19 15.08 -13.39
CA GLN A 116 -0.06 15.47 -12.75
C GLN A 116 0.16 15.56 -11.23
N PRO A 117 0.41 16.75 -10.68
CA PRO A 117 0.67 16.92 -9.24
C PRO A 117 -0.45 16.40 -8.34
N GLU A 118 -1.71 16.47 -8.79
CA GLU A 118 -2.86 15.96 -8.04
C GLU A 118 -2.82 14.44 -7.82
N ALA A 119 -2.08 13.69 -8.65
CA ALA A 119 -1.90 12.24 -8.45
C ALA A 119 -1.19 11.93 -7.12
N ALA A 120 -0.51 12.92 -6.50
CA ALA A 120 0.04 12.80 -5.16
C ALA A 120 -1.02 12.49 -4.09
N LEU A 121 -2.30 12.80 -4.33
CA LEU A 121 -3.40 12.44 -3.43
C LEU A 121 -3.48 10.92 -3.19
N TYR A 122 -3.02 10.11 -4.14
CA TYR A 122 -3.10 8.65 -4.12
C TYR A 122 -1.75 7.97 -3.84
N ALA A 123 -0.72 8.73 -3.48
CA ALA A 123 0.62 8.22 -3.19
C ALA A 123 1.17 8.81 -1.88
N PRO A 124 1.34 8.00 -0.82
CA PRO A 124 1.26 6.51 -0.78
C PRO A 124 -0.17 5.97 -0.88
N LEU A 125 -0.30 4.74 -1.37
CA LEU A 125 -1.57 4.00 -1.37
C LEU A 125 -1.87 3.39 0.00
N HIS A 126 -3.12 2.98 0.22
CA HIS A 126 -3.55 2.37 1.47
C HIS A 126 -3.92 0.89 1.28
N LEU A 127 -3.54 0.10 2.28
CA LEU A 127 -3.89 -1.31 2.42
C LEU A 127 -4.34 -1.54 3.87
N VAL A 128 -5.41 -2.30 4.08
CA VAL A 128 -5.87 -2.70 5.42
C VAL A 128 -5.80 -4.22 5.52
N VAL A 129 -5.17 -4.73 6.59
CA VAL A 129 -5.29 -6.13 7.01
C VAL A 129 -6.20 -6.16 8.23
N TYR A 130 -7.25 -6.98 8.19
CA TYR A 130 -8.23 -7.05 9.28
C TYR A 130 -8.79 -8.46 9.48
N GLU A 131 -9.41 -8.67 10.63
CA GLU A 131 -10.25 -9.84 10.94
C GLU A 131 -11.72 -9.45 10.99
N ASP A 132 -12.56 -10.32 10.45
CA ASP A 132 -14.01 -10.20 10.62
C ASP A 132 -14.48 -10.73 11.99
N GLU A 133 -15.80 -10.75 12.22
CA GLU A 133 -16.40 -11.24 13.47
C GLU A 133 -16.25 -12.76 13.64
N GLU A 134 -15.95 -13.51 12.57
CA GLU A 134 -15.70 -14.96 12.58
C GLU A 134 -14.20 -15.29 12.79
N GLY A 135 -13.33 -14.27 12.86
CA GLY A 135 -11.88 -14.43 13.00
C GLY A 135 -11.16 -14.79 11.69
N LYS A 136 -11.81 -14.59 10.55
CA LYS A 136 -11.17 -14.73 9.24
C LYS A 136 -10.37 -13.48 8.92
N THR A 137 -9.22 -13.68 8.31
CA THR A 137 -8.30 -12.61 7.95
C THR A 137 -8.51 -12.18 6.50
N PHE A 138 -8.50 -10.87 6.28
CA PHE A 138 -8.65 -10.25 4.98
C PHE A 138 -7.58 -9.17 4.75
N ALA A 139 -7.23 -8.96 3.48
CA ALA A 139 -6.52 -7.79 3.01
C ALA A 139 -7.42 -7.00 2.05
N ALA A 140 -7.57 -5.69 2.27
CA ALA A 140 -8.42 -4.84 1.44
C ALA A 140 -7.69 -3.59 0.97
N TYR A 141 -7.89 -3.22 -0.31
CA TYR A 141 -7.33 -2.03 -0.92
C TYR A 141 -8.19 -1.60 -2.12
N ASP A 142 -7.99 -0.37 -2.57
CA ASP A 142 -8.62 0.13 -3.79
C ASP A 142 -7.65 0.00 -4.96
N SER A 143 -8.15 -0.45 -6.12
CA SER A 143 -7.36 -0.57 -7.34
C SER A 143 -6.72 0.77 -7.71
N PHE A 144 -5.40 0.78 -7.79
CA PHE A 144 -4.62 1.97 -8.11
C PHE A 144 -4.84 2.40 -9.56
N ILE A 145 -5.09 1.44 -10.46
CA ILE A 145 -5.46 1.70 -11.85
C ILE A 145 -6.80 2.45 -11.89
N SER A 146 -7.82 2.00 -11.14
CA SER A 146 -9.13 2.62 -11.13
C SER A 146 -9.10 4.04 -10.54
N LEU A 147 -8.31 4.25 -9.48
CA LEU A 147 -8.13 5.56 -8.85
C LEU A 147 -7.51 6.58 -9.82
N LEU A 148 -6.51 6.16 -10.60
CA LEU A 148 -5.77 7.05 -11.49
C LEU A 148 -6.36 7.17 -12.90
N ALA A 149 -7.36 6.36 -13.25
CA ALA A 149 -8.03 6.39 -14.55
C ALA A 149 -8.65 7.76 -14.87
N GLN A 150 -9.02 8.53 -13.85
CA GLN A 150 -9.59 9.87 -13.97
C GLN A 150 -8.68 10.86 -14.73
N TYR A 151 -7.37 10.66 -14.67
CA TYR A 151 -6.42 11.57 -15.30
C TYR A 151 -6.26 11.34 -16.81
N GLN A 152 -6.68 10.20 -17.34
CA GLN A 152 -6.68 9.84 -18.77
C GLN A 152 -5.33 10.11 -19.46
N ARG A 153 -4.22 9.82 -18.76
CA ARG A 153 -2.83 10.02 -19.23
C ARG A 153 -2.10 8.71 -19.24
N GLU A 154 -1.52 8.36 -20.40
CA GLU A 154 -0.83 7.08 -20.58
C GLU A 154 0.37 6.93 -19.63
N GLU A 155 1.12 8.01 -19.38
CA GLU A 155 2.27 8.00 -18.47
C GLU A 155 1.84 7.63 -17.03
N ILE A 156 0.67 8.11 -16.59
CA ILE A 156 0.11 7.79 -15.28
C ILE A 156 -0.43 6.36 -15.27
N THR A 157 -1.13 5.96 -16.32
CA THR A 157 -1.70 4.61 -16.45
C THR A 157 -0.62 3.53 -16.43
N GLN A 158 0.52 3.76 -17.08
CA GLN A 158 1.65 2.82 -17.05
C GLN A 158 2.20 2.64 -15.63
N VAL A 159 2.40 3.73 -14.90
CA VAL A 159 2.85 3.66 -13.51
C VAL A 159 1.82 2.97 -12.63
N ALA A 160 0.52 3.27 -12.82
CA ALA A 160 -0.56 2.65 -12.08
C ALA A 160 -0.56 1.11 -12.25
N ARG A 161 -0.35 0.61 -13.46
CA ARG A 161 -0.24 -0.83 -13.74
C ARG A 161 0.95 -1.47 -13.01
N VAL A 162 2.11 -0.80 -13.00
CA VAL A 162 3.30 -1.31 -12.30
C VAL A 162 3.07 -1.38 -10.79
N VAL A 163 2.44 -0.36 -10.21
CA VAL A 163 2.11 -0.33 -8.78
C VAL A 163 1.08 -1.40 -8.43
N GLU A 164 0.01 -1.52 -9.23
CA GLU A 164 -1.03 -2.53 -9.06
C GLU A 164 -0.45 -3.94 -9.07
N GLN A 165 0.38 -4.27 -10.06
CA GLN A 165 1.03 -5.59 -10.14
C GLN A 165 1.88 -5.92 -8.91
N LYS A 166 2.60 -4.93 -8.38
CA LYS A 166 3.38 -5.10 -7.14
C LYS A 166 2.48 -5.33 -5.93
N LEU A 167 1.38 -4.61 -5.84
CA LEU A 167 0.41 -4.73 -4.76
C LEU A 167 -0.31 -6.08 -4.81
N GLU A 168 -0.80 -6.48 -5.98
CA GLU A 168 -1.44 -7.78 -6.21
C GLU A 168 -0.48 -8.94 -5.85
N ALA A 169 0.77 -8.87 -6.30
CA ALA A 169 1.77 -9.88 -5.97
C ALA A 169 2.02 -9.94 -4.47
N LEU A 170 2.23 -8.79 -3.82
CA LEU A 170 2.45 -8.70 -2.37
C LEU A 170 1.27 -9.29 -1.60
N VAL A 171 0.04 -8.86 -1.88
CA VAL A 171 -1.17 -9.35 -1.20
C VAL A 171 -1.38 -10.84 -1.47
N GLY A 172 -1.23 -11.29 -2.72
CA GLY A 172 -1.37 -12.69 -3.10
C GLY A 172 -0.36 -13.60 -2.37
N GLU A 173 0.89 -13.17 -2.25
CA GLU A 173 1.92 -13.93 -1.54
C GLU A 173 1.60 -14.04 -0.03
N VAL A 174 1.29 -12.93 0.64
CA VAL A 174 1.11 -12.94 2.10
C VAL A 174 -0.19 -13.60 2.54
N THR A 175 -1.23 -13.60 1.69
CA THR A 175 -2.51 -14.25 1.98
C THR A 175 -2.53 -15.74 1.63
N ALA A 176 -1.66 -16.20 0.71
CA ALA A 176 -1.56 -17.58 0.28
C ALA A 176 -0.44 -18.37 0.98
N GLU A 177 0.45 -17.75 1.74
CA GLU A 177 1.55 -18.41 2.45
C GLU A 177 1.06 -19.53 3.35
N GLY A 178 1.53 -20.75 3.13
CA GLY A 178 1.15 -21.96 3.86
C GLY A 178 0.85 -23.16 2.98
N ARG A 179 0.80 -22.99 1.66
CA ARG A 179 0.65 -24.13 0.75
C ARG A 179 1.92 -24.98 0.65
N ALA A 180 3.11 -24.38 0.92
CA ALA A 180 4.39 -25.08 0.88
C ALA A 180 4.63 -26.00 2.08
N ASP A 181 4.18 -25.62 3.29
CA ASP A 181 4.42 -26.43 4.52
C ASP A 181 3.59 -27.71 4.58
N ARG A 182 2.48 -27.80 3.85
CA ARG A 182 1.63 -29.01 3.84
C ARG A 182 2.20 -30.13 2.95
N LEU A 183 3.12 -29.84 2.04
CA LEU A 183 3.71 -30.84 1.16
C LEU A 183 4.92 -31.58 1.77
N THR A 184 5.53 -31.03 2.81
CA THR A 184 6.68 -31.65 3.50
C THR A 184 6.30 -32.58 4.65
N HIS A 185 5.04 -32.51 5.14
CA HIS A 185 4.59 -33.33 6.28
C HIS A 185 3.92 -34.66 5.90
N THR A 186 3.69 -34.95 4.60
CA THR A 186 3.02 -36.16 4.16
C THR A 186 3.95 -37.29 3.65
N SER A 187 5.29 -37.09 3.69
CA SER A 187 6.27 -38.08 3.21
C SER A 187 7.00 -38.85 4.30
N GLY A 188 6.58 -38.78 5.58
CA GLY A 188 7.22 -39.47 6.69
C GLY A 188 6.28 -40.43 7.43
N GLY A 189 5.83 -41.51 6.79
CA GLY A 189 4.99 -42.47 7.52
C GLY A 189 4.60 -43.72 6.75
N ARG A 190 5.59 -44.48 6.25
CA ARG A 190 5.46 -45.89 5.94
C ARG A 190 6.83 -46.55 6.04
N ASP A 191 7.04 -47.24 7.13
CA ASP A 191 7.83 -48.48 7.25
C ASP A 191 7.45 -49.11 8.55
N ALA A 192 6.87 -50.22 8.42
CA ALA A 192 7.29 -51.59 8.36
C ALA A 192 7.15 -52.25 9.75
N SER A 193 6.17 -53.10 9.84
CA SER A 193 6.14 -54.18 10.86
C SER A 193 5.91 -55.48 10.11
N GLU A 194 6.95 -56.25 9.99
CA GLU A 194 6.89 -57.70 10.09
C GLU A 194 7.43 -58.13 11.45
#